data_e1a0877c0b21475243e83dfdbf07d3e5
#
_entry.id   e1a0877c0b21475243e83dfdbf07d3e5
#
_cell.length_a   1.000
_cell.length_b   1.000
_cell.length_c   1.000
_cell.angle_alpha   90.00
_cell.angle_beta   90.00
_cell.angle_gamma   90.00
#
_symmetry.space_group_name_H-M   'P 1'
#
loop_
_entity.id
_entity.type
_entity.pdbx_description
1 polymer ?
#
loop_
_entity_poly.entity_id
_entity_poly.type
_entity_poly.pdbx_seq_one_letter_code
_entity_poly.pdbx_strand_id
1 'polypeptide(L)'
;MRTLFKALCNNDLDLPGHSVIKHMHYDSSGSDETICKIVSQVAKTTTIGIMDKSGFLMVDLRPVPKQFSIRDTIHEDENSGAISFSKKDVVQFVNDINDTNPIHREAPYVVPGCMILETLWNYWNISKSALQMAIYFHAPVIAEDMVTLVEVPEDAHVEGYVGDTLVFSATFFGENEDSTSLKQRSIS
;
A
#
# COMPACT_ATOMS: atom_id res chain seq x y z
N MET A 1 8.97 -5.18 -7.64
CA MET A 1 8.16 -4.29 -6.80
C MET A 1 8.99 -3.22 -6.07
N ARG A 2 10.05 -3.55 -5.33
CA ARG A 2 10.86 -2.55 -4.58
C ARG A 2 11.51 -1.46 -5.44
N THR A 3 11.80 -1.73 -6.71
CA THR A 3 12.28 -0.70 -7.66
C THR A 3 11.23 0.37 -7.92
N LEU A 4 9.95 -0.01 -8.00
CA LEU A 4 8.82 0.92 -8.11
C LEU A 4 8.68 1.79 -6.85
N PHE A 5 8.85 1.21 -5.65
CA PHE A 5 8.83 1.97 -4.40
C PHE A 5 9.99 2.96 -4.30
N LYS A 6 11.20 2.54 -4.73
CA LYS A 6 12.35 3.46 -4.82
C LYS A 6 12.07 4.62 -5.79
N ALA A 7 11.47 4.34 -6.94
CA ALA A 7 11.09 5.38 -7.88
C ALA A 7 10.04 6.33 -7.30
N LEU A 8 9.09 5.82 -6.51
CA LEU A 8 8.12 6.65 -5.78
C LEU A 8 8.80 7.60 -4.78
N CYS A 9 9.81 7.13 -4.06
CA CYS A 9 10.49 7.90 -3.01
C CYS A 9 11.58 8.85 -3.53
N ASN A 10 12.20 8.54 -4.67
CA ASN A 10 13.33 9.28 -5.22
C ASN A 10 12.98 10.09 -6.49
N ASN A 11 11.70 10.36 -6.73
CA ASN A 11 11.30 11.16 -7.89
C ASN A 11 11.49 12.66 -7.62
N ASP A 12 11.69 13.41 -8.71
CA ASP A 12 11.76 14.88 -8.69
C ASP A 12 10.37 15.55 -8.83
N LEU A 13 9.31 14.81 -8.55
CA LEU A 13 7.95 15.33 -8.62
C LEU A 13 7.70 16.29 -7.46
N ASP A 14 7.10 17.44 -7.75
CA ASP A 14 6.66 18.40 -6.74
C ASP A 14 5.44 17.86 -6.00
N LEU A 15 5.69 16.98 -5.05
CA LEU A 15 4.65 16.33 -4.24
C LEU A 15 4.34 17.20 -3.02
N PRO A 16 3.08 17.20 -2.55
CA PRO A 16 2.73 17.82 -1.30
C PRO A 16 3.59 17.24 -0.16
N GLY A 17 4.32 18.08 0.55
CA GLY A 17 5.11 17.65 1.70
C GLY A 17 4.25 16.87 2.69
N HIS A 18 4.79 15.81 3.30
CA HIS A 18 4.08 14.93 4.23
C HIS A 18 2.73 14.43 3.70
N SER A 19 2.79 13.45 2.82
CA SER A 19 1.60 12.78 2.27
C SER A 19 1.43 11.38 2.85
N VAL A 20 0.18 10.92 2.88
CA VAL A 20 -0.17 9.53 3.19
C VAL A 20 -0.76 8.87 1.95
N ILE A 21 -0.47 7.60 1.79
CA ILE A 21 -1.08 6.77 0.75
C ILE A 21 -2.52 6.43 1.18
N LYS A 22 -3.47 6.66 0.28
CA LYS A 22 -4.89 6.31 0.48
C LYS A 22 -5.29 5.09 -0.32
N HIS A 23 -4.67 4.90 -1.48
CA HIS A 23 -4.94 3.78 -2.36
C HIS A 23 -3.69 3.45 -3.15
N MET A 24 -3.49 2.17 -3.44
CA MET A 24 -2.48 1.68 -4.38
C MET A 24 -3.11 0.62 -5.29
N HIS A 25 -2.70 0.63 -6.54
CA HIS A 25 -2.99 -0.44 -7.50
C HIS A 25 -1.67 -0.92 -8.09
N TYR A 26 -1.39 -2.20 -7.96
CA TYR A 26 -0.22 -2.86 -8.52
C TYR A 26 -0.65 -3.86 -9.59
N ASP A 27 0.05 -3.83 -10.71
CA ASP A 27 -0.07 -4.78 -11.82
C ASP A 27 1.33 -5.36 -12.09
N SER A 28 1.45 -6.67 -12.10
CA SER A 28 2.73 -7.37 -12.34
C SER A 28 3.19 -7.31 -13.79
N SER A 29 2.35 -6.84 -14.72
CA SER A 29 2.74 -6.61 -16.11
C SER A 29 3.66 -5.40 -16.20
N GLY A 30 4.94 -5.65 -16.44
CA GLY A 30 5.96 -4.61 -16.53
C GLY A 30 6.25 -4.16 -17.95
N SER A 31 7.10 -3.14 -18.05
CA SER A 31 7.64 -2.61 -19.31
C SER A 31 9.14 -2.35 -19.17
N ASP A 32 9.88 -2.43 -20.26
CA ASP A 32 11.31 -2.06 -20.26
C ASP A 32 11.55 -0.56 -20.05
N GLU A 33 10.51 0.26 -20.23
CA GLU A 33 10.58 1.69 -19.93
C GLU A 33 10.37 1.95 -18.44
N THR A 34 11.23 2.78 -17.86
CA THR A 34 11.03 3.29 -16.49
C THR A 34 10.37 4.65 -16.56
N ILE A 35 9.16 4.74 -16.04
CA ILE A 35 8.34 5.95 -16.00
C ILE A 35 7.91 6.25 -14.58
N CYS A 36 8.05 7.50 -14.15
CA CYS A 36 7.42 8.00 -12.91
C CYS A 36 6.83 9.39 -13.22
N LYS A 37 5.50 9.51 -13.10
CA LYS A 37 4.82 10.77 -13.42
C LYS A 37 3.55 10.98 -12.61
N ILE A 38 3.17 12.26 -12.43
CA ILE A 38 1.83 12.61 -11.97
C ILE A 38 0.84 12.31 -13.10
N VAL A 39 -0.14 11.45 -12.81
CA VAL A 39 -1.21 11.07 -13.74
C VAL A 39 -2.39 12.03 -13.60
N SER A 40 -2.73 12.40 -12.36
CA SER A 40 -3.79 13.35 -12.09
C SER A 40 -3.59 14.09 -10.77
N GLN A 41 -4.18 15.27 -10.66
CA GLN A 41 -4.31 16.03 -9.42
C GLN A 41 -5.75 16.55 -9.35
N VAL A 42 -6.55 15.95 -8.45
CA VAL A 42 -7.95 16.30 -8.27
C VAL A 42 -8.21 16.60 -6.80
N ALA A 43 -8.68 17.79 -6.51
CA ALA A 43 -8.91 18.28 -5.14
C ALA A 43 -7.64 18.15 -4.28
N LYS A 44 -7.66 17.25 -3.28
CA LYS A 44 -6.53 17.00 -2.37
C LYS A 44 -5.81 15.67 -2.67
N THR A 45 -6.12 15.03 -3.79
CA THR A 45 -5.50 13.75 -4.17
C THR A 45 -4.57 13.96 -5.34
N THR A 46 -3.33 13.50 -5.21
CA THR A 46 -2.35 13.41 -6.29
C THR A 46 -2.17 11.94 -6.63
N THR A 47 -2.45 11.56 -7.87
CA THR A 47 -2.24 10.22 -8.38
C THR A 47 -0.92 10.15 -9.14
N ILE A 48 -0.05 9.23 -8.76
CA ILE A 48 1.24 8.97 -9.39
C ILE A 48 1.18 7.61 -10.07
N GLY A 49 1.64 7.53 -11.31
CA GLY A 49 1.88 6.30 -12.04
C GLY A 49 3.37 6.03 -12.14
N ILE A 50 3.78 4.81 -11.79
CA ILE A 50 5.17 4.35 -11.84
C ILE A 50 5.18 3.02 -12.58
N MET A 51 6.08 2.87 -13.53
CA MET A 51 6.22 1.65 -14.33
C MET A 51 7.70 1.33 -14.52
N ASP A 52 8.02 0.07 -14.42
CA ASP A 52 9.30 -0.52 -14.84
C ASP A 52 9.10 -1.98 -15.24
N LYS A 53 10.19 -2.71 -15.47
CA LYS A 53 10.13 -4.14 -15.79
C LYS A 53 9.55 -5.04 -14.70
N SER A 54 9.40 -4.54 -13.46
CA SER A 54 8.83 -5.30 -12.34
C SER A 54 7.33 -5.12 -12.20
N GLY A 55 6.72 -4.21 -12.99
CA GLY A 55 5.29 -3.98 -12.98
C GLY A 55 4.91 -2.51 -13.15
N PHE A 56 3.62 -2.25 -12.95
CA PHE A 56 3.02 -0.93 -12.87
C PHE A 56 2.44 -0.70 -11.48
N LEU A 57 2.68 0.48 -10.93
CA LEU A 57 2.16 0.90 -9.63
C LEU A 57 1.47 2.25 -9.77
N MET A 58 0.21 2.33 -9.39
CA MET A 58 -0.54 3.57 -9.24
C MET A 58 -0.75 3.88 -7.77
N VAL A 59 -0.50 5.11 -7.36
CA VAL A 59 -0.54 5.52 -5.95
C VAL A 59 -1.33 6.82 -5.81
N ASP A 60 -2.36 6.79 -4.97
CA ASP A 60 -3.11 7.98 -4.58
C ASP A 60 -2.59 8.52 -3.25
N LEU A 61 -2.01 9.72 -3.32
CA LEU A 61 -1.48 10.45 -2.18
C LEU A 61 -2.45 11.54 -1.72
N ARG A 62 -2.54 11.72 -0.41
CA ARG A 62 -3.21 12.87 0.22
C ARG A 62 -2.31 13.52 1.26
N PRO A 63 -2.38 14.86 1.44
CA PRO A 63 -1.69 15.52 2.54
C PRO A 63 -2.09 14.93 3.89
N VAL A 64 -1.12 14.74 4.78
CA VAL A 64 -1.39 14.29 6.15
C VAL A 64 -2.27 15.33 6.85
N PRO A 65 -3.36 14.92 7.53
CA PRO A 65 -4.13 15.82 8.39
C PRO A 65 -3.24 16.41 9.48
N LYS A 66 -3.42 17.69 9.82
CA LYS A 66 -2.64 18.38 10.86
C LYS A 66 -2.74 17.73 12.25
N GLN A 67 -3.81 16.97 12.48
CA GLN A 67 -3.98 16.14 13.68
C GLN A 67 -4.13 14.69 13.23
N PHE A 68 -3.06 13.94 13.40
CA PHE A 68 -3.06 12.50 13.22
C PHE A 68 -3.37 11.87 14.57
N SER A 69 -4.60 11.39 14.76
CA SER A 69 -4.94 10.62 15.95
C SER A 69 -4.25 9.27 15.85
N ILE A 70 -3.30 9.05 16.73
CA ILE A 70 -2.63 7.77 16.90
C ILE A 70 -3.40 7.03 17.97
N ARG A 71 -3.83 5.81 17.67
CA ARG A 71 -4.37 4.92 18.70
C ARG A 71 -3.23 4.28 19.47
N ASP A 72 -3.50 3.81 20.67
CA ASP A 72 -2.58 2.96 21.41
C ASP A 72 -2.41 1.61 20.67
N THR A 73 -1.20 1.04 20.72
CA THR A 73 -0.90 -0.27 20.15
C THR A 73 -1.75 -1.34 20.84
N ILE A 74 -2.46 -2.15 20.08
CA ILE A 74 -3.26 -3.25 20.61
C ILE A 74 -2.49 -4.55 20.38
N HIS A 75 -2.13 -5.22 21.47
CA HIS A 75 -1.57 -6.56 21.45
C HIS A 75 -2.70 -7.54 21.71
N GLU A 76 -3.19 -8.22 20.69
CA GLU A 76 -4.11 -9.34 20.83
C GLU A 76 -3.37 -10.67 20.65
N ASP A 77 -3.89 -11.73 21.28
CA ASP A 77 -3.28 -13.06 21.30
C ASP A 77 -3.10 -13.66 19.89
N GLU A 78 -2.01 -14.40 19.71
CA GLU A 78 -1.57 -15.07 18.49
C GLU A 78 -2.62 -16.08 17.99
N ASN A 79 -3.65 -15.66 17.30
CA ASN A 79 -4.55 -16.53 16.56
C ASN A 79 -4.35 -16.42 15.05
N SER A 80 -4.29 -17.57 14.42
CA SER A 80 -4.06 -17.88 13.02
C SER A 80 -4.53 -16.82 12.02
N GLY A 81 -3.58 -16.28 11.23
CA GLY A 81 -3.83 -15.35 10.14
C GLY A 81 -3.50 -13.88 10.46
N ALA A 82 -2.78 -13.62 11.53
CA ALA A 82 -2.33 -12.27 11.86
C ALA A 82 -0.95 -11.98 11.24
N ILE A 83 -0.76 -10.73 10.80
CA ILE A 83 0.55 -10.19 10.42
C ILE A 83 0.94 -9.07 11.37
N SER A 84 2.23 -8.94 11.65
CA SER A 84 2.75 -7.78 12.37
C SER A 84 4.04 -7.28 11.74
N PHE A 85 4.36 -6.02 11.98
CA PHE A 85 5.54 -5.36 11.43
C PHE A 85 6.38 -4.83 12.58
N SER A 86 7.55 -5.43 12.82
CA SER A 86 8.41 -4.92 13.88
C SER A 86 8.94 -3.52 13.53
N LYS A 87 9.20 -2.70 14.53
CA LYS A 87 9.86 -1.41 14.38
C LYS A 87 11.16 -1.52 13.57
N LYS A 88 11.93 -2.58 13.83
CA LYS A 88 13.18 -2.84 13.11
C LYS A 88 12.95 -3.04 11.62
N ASP A 89 11.94 -3.83 11.26
CA ASP A 89 11.62 -4.13 9.87
C ASP A 89 11.09 -2.90 9.15
N VAL A 90 10.27 -2.07 9.81
CA VAL A 90 9.81 -0.77 9.28
C VAL A 90 11.01 0.13 8.97
N VAL A 91 11.92 0.33 9.92
CA VAL A 91 13.12 1.17 9.73
C VAL A 91 14.01 0.62 8.62
N GLN A 92 14.20 -0.69 8.56
CA GLN A 92 14.97 -1.31 7.48
C GLN A 92 14.31 -1.11 6.13
N PHE A 93 13.00 -1.33 6.03
CA PHE A 93 12.24 -1.18 4.79
C PHE A 93 12.35 0.25 4.23
N VAL A 94 12.11 1.28 5.06
CA VAL A 94 12.18 2.68 4.60
C VAL A 94 13.59 3.09 4.19
N ASN A 95 14.62 2.53 4.81
CA ASN A 95 16.00 2.72 4.36
C ASN A 95 16.26 2.06 3.01
N ASP A 96 15.74 0.84 2.81
CA ASP A 96 15.91 0.09 1.55
C ASP A 96 15.27 0.79 0.35
N ILE A 97 14.17 1.51 0.55
CA ILE A 97 13.48 2.23 -0.52
C ILE A 97 13.81 3.75 -0.56
N ASN A 98 14.66 4.23 0.34
CA ASN A 98 15.02 5.64 0.53
C ASN A 98 13.81 6.54 0.90
N ASP A 99 12.82 6.01 1.61
CA ASP A 99 11.70 6.80 2.10
C ASP A 99 12.17 7.72 3.24
N THR A 100 12.01 9.02 3.07
CA THR A 100 12.42 10.04 4.04
C THR A 100 11.26 10.58 4.87
N ASN A 101 10.05 10.04 4.68
CA ASN A 101 8.88 10.52 5.42
C ASN A 101 9.04 10.25 6.93
N PRO A 102 9.05 11.29 7.78
CA PRO A 102 9.31 11.14 9.21
C PRO A 102 8.28 10.28 9.95
N ILE A 103 7.04 10.13 9.45
CA ILE A 103 6.02 9.30 10.10
C ILE A 103 6.41 7.82 10.20
N HIS A 104 7.33 7.37 9.33
CA HIS A 104 7.84 6.00 9.33
C HIS A 104 9.14 5.83 10.11
N ARG A 105 9.80 6.96 10.49
CA ARG A 105 11.13 6.99 11.11
C ARG A 105 11.13 7.38 12.58
N GLU A 106 10.04 7.97 13.03
CA GLU A 106 9.84 8.47 14.39
C GLU A 106 8.65 7.76 15.04
N ALA A 107 8.70 7.68 16.39
CA ALA A 107 7.55 7.12 17.11
C ALA A 107 6.26 7.89 16.75
N PRO A 108 5.20 7.16 16.49
CA PRO A 108 4.92 5.76 16.77
C PRO A 108 5.29 4.78 15.64
N TYR A 109 6.06 5.16 14.63
CA TYR A 109 6.48 4.33 13.50
C TYR A 109 5.29 3.76 12.70
N VAL A 110 4.64 4.63 11.95
CA VAL A 110 3.58 4.18 11.02
C VAL A 110 4.17 3.24 9.97
N VAL A 111 3.55 2.09 9.77
CA VAL A 111 3.96 1.13 8.74
C VAL A 111 3.72 1.71 7.34
N PRO A 112 4.73 1.72 6.44
CA PRO A 112 4.54 2.21 5.07
C PRO A 112 3.50 1.40 4.30
N GLY A 113 2.62 2.05 3.56
CA GLY A 113 1.65 1.37 2.71
C GLY A 113 2.31 0.44 1.68
N CYS A 114 3.49 0.82 1.15
CA CYS A 114 4.30 -0.03 0.28
C CYS A 114 4.75 -1.34 0.95
N MET A 115 5.05 -1.32 2.25
CA MET A 115 5.43 -2.51 3.01
C MET A 115 4.24 -3.45 3.20
N ILE A 116 3.06 -2.91 3.50
CA ILE A 116 1.82 -3.68 3.62
C ILE A 116 1.47 -4.31 2.27
N LEU A 117 1.55 -3.54 1.17
CA LEU A 117 1.30 -4.05 -0.18
C LEU A 117 2.24 -5.20 -0.54
N GLU A 118 3.55 -5.05 -0.30
CA GLU A 118 4.56 -6.11 -0.58
C GLU A 118 4.28 -7.37 0.24
N THR A 119 3.90 -7.21 1.52
CA THR A 119 3.59 -8.33 2.42
C THR A 119 2.36 -9.10 1.94
N LEU A 120 1.27 -8.40 1.63
CA LEU A 120 0.04 -9.02 1.13
C LEU A 120 0.24 -9.67 -0.24
N TRP A 121 0.99 -9.01 -1.14
CA TRP A 121 1.32 -9.56 -2.45
C TRP A 121 2.07 -10.89 -2.33
N ASN A 122 3.08 -10.94 -1.47
CA ASN A 122 3.86 -12.16 -1.25
C ASN A 122 3.02 -13.26 -0.60
N TYR A 123 2.21 -12.92 0.40
CA TYR A 123 1.32 -13.86 1.07
C TYR A 123 0.32 -14.50 0.08
N TRP A 124 -0.32 -13.69 -0.74
CA TRP A 124 -1.38 -14.15 -1.65
C TRP A 124 -0.83 -14.84 -2.89
N ASN A 125 0.28 -14.36 -3.46
CA ASN A 125 0.83 -14.89 -4.70
C ASN A 125 1.40 -16.31 -4.55
N ILE A 126 1.78 -16.71 -3.34
CA ILE A 126 2.20 -18.09 -3.04
C ILE A 126 1.06 -19.09 -3.32
N SER A 127 -0.19 -18.68 -3.15
CA SER A 127 -1.35 -19.57 -3.20
C SER A 127 -2.27 -19.41 -4.41
N LYS A 128 -2.33 -18.24 -5.04
CA LYS A 128 -3.43 -17.89 -5.97
C LYS A 128 -3.03 -17.21 -7.29
N SER A 129 -1.73 -17.08 -7.61
CA SER A 129 -1.24 -16.53 -8.90
C SER A 129 -1.96 -15.24 -9.34
N ALA A 130 -2.14 -14.29 -8.43
CA ALA A 130 -2.71 -13.00 -8.76
C ALA A 130 -1.77 -12.22 -9.70
N LEU A 131 -2.33 -11.46 -10.64
CA LEU A 131 -1.59 -10.56 -11.52
C LEU A 131 -1.68 -9.11 -11.11
N GLN A 132 -2.75 -8.73 -10.41
CA GLN A 132 -2.98 -7.37 -9.97
C GLN A 132 -3.51 -7.37 -8.53
N MET A 133 -3.26 -6.25 -7.82
CA MET A 133 -3.81 -6.01 -6.49
C MET A 133 -4.16 -4.54 -6.32
N ALA A 134 -5.36 -4.26 -5.81
CA ALA A 134 -5.75 -2.95 -5.34
C ALA A 134 -5.86 -2.96 -3.81
N ILE A 135 -5.34 -1.93 -3.15
CA ILE A 135 -5.42 -1.79 -1.69
C ILE A 135 -5.87 -0.38 -1.32
N TYR A 136 -6.84 -0.29 -0.40
CA TYR A 136 -7.34 0.94 0.21
C TYR A 136 -6.93 1.00 1.67
N PHE A 137 -6.36 2.13 2.10
CA PHE A 137 -5.96 2.37 3.48
C PHE A 137 -7.02 3.22 4.19
N HIS A 138 -7.58 2.67 5.26
CA HIS A 138 -8.65 3.30 6.06
C HIS A 138 -8.10 3.99 7.31
N ALA A 139 -7.16 3.32 7.99
CA ALA A 139 -6.47 3.84 9.17
C ALA A 139 -4.99 3.43 9.15
N PRO A 140 -4.09 4.13 9.87
CA PRO A 140 -2.70 3.75 9.96
C PRO A 140 -2.53 2.43 10.71
N VAL A 141 -1.59 1.61 10.24
CA VAL A 141 -1.00 0.51 11.00
C VAL A 141 0.24 1.04 11.68
N ILE A 142 0.38 0.78 12.97
CA ILE A 142 1.55 1.17 13.76
C ILE A 142 2.47 -0.05 13.90
N ALA A 143 3.77 0.18 13.97
CA ALA A 143 4.71 -0.90 14.24
C ALA A 143 4.34 -1.62 15.56
N GLU A 144 4.47 -2.95 15.57
CA GLU A 144 4.06 -3.88 16.63
C GLU A 144 2.53 -4.09 16.75
N ASP A 145 1.69 -3.42 15.93
CA ASP A 145 0.27 -3.80 15.85
C ASP A 145 0.14 -5.24 15.35
N MET A 146 -0.77 -5.98 15.95
CA MET A 146 -1.25 -7.26 15.41
C MET A 146 -2.40 -6.99 14.45
N VAL A 147 -2.19 -7.27 13.17
CA VAL A 147 -3.20 -7.08 12.13
C VAL A 147 -3.83 -8.43 11.80
N THR A 148 -5.06 -8.64 12.21
CA THR A 148 -5.86 -9.82 11.84
C THR A 148 -6.32 -9.70 10.40
N LEU A 149 -6.07 -10.74 9.59
CA LEU A 149 -6.53 -10.82 8.20
C LEU A 149 -7.84 -11.61 8.13
N VAL A 150 -8.86 -11.01 7.53
CA VAL A 150 -10.15 -11.64 7.25
C VAL A 150 -10.26 -11.83 5.75
N GLU A 151 -10.16 -13.07 5.28
CA GLU A 151 -10.32 -13.40 3.87
C GLU A 151 -11.80 -13.59 3.51
N VAL A 152 -12.21 -13.02 2.38
CA VAL A 152 -13.49 -13.28 1.71
C VAL A 152 -13.17 -14.04 0.41
N PRO A 153 -13.14 -15.39 0.46
CA PRO A 153 -12.59 -16.20 -0.63
C PRO A 153 -13.33 -16.06 -1.97
N GLU A 154 -14.65 -15.81 -1.92
CA GLU A 154 -15.50 -15.68 -3.11
C GLU A 154 -15.14 -14.43 -3.94
N ASP A 155 -14.66 -13.37 -3.28
CA ASP A 155 -14.37 -12.07 -3.89
C ASP A 155 -12.87 -11.82 -4.10
N ALA A 156 -12.00 -12.81 -3.83
CA ALA A 156 -10.55 -12.63 -3.81
C ALA A 156 -10.13 -11.35 -3.02
N HIS A 157 -10.77 -11.15 -1.88
CA HIS A 157 -10.69 -9.94 -1.07
C HIS A 157 -10.16 -10.27 0.33
N VAL A 158 -9.37 -9.37 0.91
CA VAL A 158 -8.89 -9.48 2.28
C VAL A 158 -9.02 -8.13 2.99
N GLU A 159 -9.47 -8.17 4.21
CA GLU A 159 -9.55 -7.03 5.12
C GLU A 159 -8.56 -7.20 6.26
N GLY A 160 -7.86 -6.13 6.62
CA GLY A 160 -6.96 -6.08 7.76
C GLY A 160 -7.55 -5.28 8.90
N TYR A 161 -7.55 -5.87 10.10
CA TYR A 161 -8.09 -5.24 11.31
C TYR A 161 -7.03 -5.18 12.41
N VAL A 162 -7.04 -4.08 13.18
CA VAL A 162 -6.35 -3.99 14.46
C VAL A 162 -7.41 -3.78 15.54
N GLY A 163 -7.63 -4.82 16.37
CA GLY A 163 -8.86 -4.93 17.15
C GLY A 163 -10.07 -4.82 16.22
N ASP A 164 -11.02 -3.96 16.55
CA ASP A 164 -12.22 -3.72 15.74
C ASP A 164 -12.03 -2.68 14.62
N THR A 165 -10.82 -2.14 14.44
CA THR A 165 -10.57 -1.07 13.47
C THR A 165 -10.12 -1.64 12.14
N LEU A 166 -10.91 -1.45 11.07
CA LEU A 166 -10.49 -1.73 9.70
C LEU A 166 -9.34 -0.77 9.32
N VAL A 167 -8.16 -1.33 9.01
CA VAL A 167 -6.98 -0.55 8.66
C VAL A 167 -6.71 -0.54 7.17
N PHE A 168 -7.00 -1.62 6.47
CA PHE A 168 -6.95 -1.70 5.02
C PHE A 168 -7.93 -2.74 4.47
N SER A 169 -8.24 -2.61 3.18
CA SER A 169 -8.93 -3.63 2.40
C SER A 169 -8.20 -3.82 1.07
N ALA A 170 -7.99 -5.07 0.64
CA ALA A 170 -7.29 -5.38 -0.58
C ALA A 170 -8.07 -6.38 -1.43
N THR A 171 -8.03 -6.20 -2.76
CA THR A 171 -8.65 -7.10 -3.75
C THR A 171 -7.58 -7.54 -4.72
N PHE A 172 -7.58 -8.83 -5.05
CA PHE A 172 -6.64 -9.47 -5.97
C PHE A 172 -7.36 -9.86 -7.25
N PHE A 173 -6.70 -9.69 -8.39
CA PHE A 173 -7.26 -10.00 -9.70
C PHE A 173 -6.35 -11.01 -10.42
N GLY A 174 -6.94 -12.07 -10.97
CA GLY A 174 -6.29 -13.08 -11.81
C GLY A 174 -6.43 -12.80 -13.30
N GLU A 175 -5.91 -13.72 -14.15
CA GLU A 175 -5.94 -13.58 -15.63
C GLU A 175 -7.33 -13.46 -16.25
N ASN A 176 -8.40 -13.94 -15.57
CA ASN A 176 -9.75 -14.06 -16.12
C ASN A 176 -10.74 -12.98 -15.65
N GLU A 177 -10.32 -12.02 -14.83
CA GLU A 177 -11.20 -10.94 -14.42
C GLU A 177 -10.94 -9.71 -15.28
N ASP A 178 -11.95 -9.37 -16.11
CA ASP A 178 -11.92 -8.25 -17.06
C ASP A 178 -11.43 -6.95 -16.42
N SER A 179 -10.17 -6.61 -16.70
CA SER A 179 -9.58 -5.28 -16.40
C SER A 179 -10.31 -4.12 -17.10
N THR A 180 -11.36 -4.42 -17.87
CA THR A 180 -12.18 -3.47 -18.63
C THR A 180 -13.08 -2.62 -17.73
N SER A 181 -13.51 -3.12 -16.58
CA SER A 181 -14.41 -2.39 -15.68
C SER A 181 -13.76 -1.25 -14.89
N LEU A 182 -12.46 -1.34 -14.63
CA LEU A 182 -11.70 -0.29 -13.92
C LEU A 182 -11.29 0.87 -14.84
N LYS A 183 -11.08 0.61 -16.13
CA LYS A 183 -10.77 1.66 -17.12
C LYS A 183 -11.96 2.57 -17.42
N GLN A 184 -13.19 2.12 -17.24
CA GLN A 184 -14.39 2.93 -17.48
C GLN A 184 -14.74 3.88 -16.32
N ARG A 185 -14.25 3.65 -15.10
CA ARG A 185 -14.50 4.53 -13.94
C ARG A 185 -13.51 5.69 -13.81
N SER A 186 -12.41 5.68 -14.56
CA SER A 186 -11.39 6.74 -14.53
C SER A 186 -11.53 7.76 -15.67
N ILE A 187 -12.57 7.67 -16.49
CA ILE A 187 -12.80 8.57 -17.67
C ILE A 187 -14.20 9.23 -17.59
N SER A 188 -14.91 9.14 -16.46
CA SER A 188 -16.20 9.83 -16.28
C SER A 188 -16.11 10.92 -15.25
#